data_8457c7840199ec7188cfc0db1acb36d5
#
_entry.id   8457c7840199ec7188cfc0db1acb36d5
#
_cell.length_a   1.000
_cell.length_b   1.000
_cell.length_c   1.000
_cell.angle_alpha   90.00
_cell.angle_beta   90.00
_cell.angle_gamma   90.00
#
_symmetry.space_group_name_H-M   'P 1'
#
loop_
_entity.id
_entity.type
_entity.pdbx_description
1 polymer ?
#
loop_
_entity_poly.entity_id
_entity_poly.type
_entity_poly.pdbx_seq_one_letter_code
_entity_poly.pdbx_strand_id
1 'polypeptide(L)'
;MRAIVPAVLIFLTTATGCADRLILHPPANAIAGPGVQRRTLAHDGKTIEVFTARSPGAKNAGPRAFMLEFTGNMTRAEHIIAYVASRWEEHPVETWVINYPGYGGSSGGATLRNIPPAALATYDELRRLAGERPIFVAGQSLGSVPALYVAANRPVAGVIIQNPPAIRDQVWHQHGWWNLWLLAAPVAWQVPRELDSVANAKRAAAPAVILIADRDRVVPPRFQRKVADAYAGEKRVIVQEGAGHESHLDDAGHAKLRDAMDWLFDRATAGG
;
A
#
# COMPACT_ATOMS: atom_id res chain seq x y z
N MET A 1 -26.50 -35.32 17.66
CA MET A 1 -25.29 -34.94 16.92
C MET A 1 -25.48 -34.62 15.43
N ARG A 2 -26.68 -34.77 14.82
CA ARG A 2 -26.90 -34.53 13.36
C ARG A 2 -27.30 -33.08 12.95
N ALA A 3 -27.62 -32.17 13.87
CA ALA A 3 -28.05 -30.82 13.56
C ALA A 3 -26.97 -29.75 13.61
N ILE A 4 -25.79 -30.06 14.17
CA ILE A 4 -24.71 -29.08 14.33
C ILE A 4 -23.90 -28.90 13.03
N VAL A 5 -23.74 -29.94 12.23
CA VAL A 5 -22.93 -29.91 11.00
C VAL A 5 -23.53 -28.98 9.92
N PRO A 6 -24.85 -28.99 9.62
CA PRO A 6 -25.39 -28.05 8.62
C PRO A 6 -25.38 -26.60 9.09
N ALA A 7 -25.53 -26.31 10.39
CA ALA A 7 -25.49 -24.95 10.92
C ALA A 7 -24.07 -24.35 10.83
N VAL A 8 -23.04 -25.13 11.09
CA VAL A 8 -21.63 -24.72 10.94
C VAL A 8 -21.29 -24.52 9.47
N LEU A 9 -21.78 -25.37 8.57
CA LEU A 9 -21.55 -25.24 7.13
C LEU A 9 -22.27 -24.01 6.55
N ILE A 10 -23.50 -23.72 6.95
CA ILE A 10 -24.24 -22.52 6.56
C ILE A 10 -23.53 -21.26 7.08
N PHE A 11 -23.02 -21.28 8.31
CA PHE A 11 -22.28 -20.16 8.88
C PHE A 11 -20.97 -19.90 8.13
N LEU A 12 -20.24 -20.94 7.75
CA LEU A 12 -19.02 -20.83 6.94
C LEU A 12 -19.29 -20.32 5.53
N THR A 13 -20.39 -20.68 4.91
CA THR A 13 -20.76 -20.19 3.55
C THR A 13 -21.25 -18.74 3.56
N THR A 14 -21.88 -18.27 4.63
CA THR A 14 -22.32 -16.86 4.76
C THR A 14 -21.19 -15.93 5.20
N ALA A 15 -20.10 -16.46 5.76
CA ALA A 15 -18.93 -15.69 6.17
C ALA A 15 -17.92 -15.42 5.03
N THR A 16 -18.09 -16.04 3.83
CA THR A 16 -17.23 -15.77 2.68
C THR A 16 -17.38 -14.32 2.21
N GLY A 17 -16.28 -13.59 2.14
CA GLY A 17 -16.25 -12.18 1.73
C GLY A 17 -16.52 -11.17 2.86
N CYS A 18 -16.68 -11.61 4.12
CA CYS A 18 -16.83 -10.71 5.24
C CYS A 18 -15.60 -9.81 5.45
N ALA A 19 -14.39 -10.35 5.27
CA ALA A 19 -13.16 -9.57 5.36
C ALA A 19 -13.09 -8.50 4.28
N ASP A 20 -13.48 -8.82 3.04
CA ASP A 20 -13.49 -7.86 1.93
C ASP A 20 -14.42 -6.69 2.22
N ARG A 21 -15.66 -6.96 2.67
CA ARG A 21 -16.65 -5.91 3.00
C ARG A 21 -16.28 -5.08 4.22
N LEU A 22 -15.56 -5.68 5.16
CA LEU A 22 -15.12 -4.99 6.38
C LEU A 22 -13.92 -4.07 6.11
N ILE A 23 -13.03 -4.47 5.21
CA ILE A 23 -11.76 -3.80 4.97
C ILE A 23 -11.80 -2.89 3.74
N LEU A 24 -12.49 -3.29 2.65
CA LEU A 24 -12.46 -2.57 1.37
C LEU A 24 -13.70 -1.68 1.18
N HIS A 25 -13.47 -0.40 0.92
CA HIS A 25 -14.51 0.60 0.69
C HIS A 25 -14.19 1.42 -0.58
N PRO A 26 -14.49 0.89 -1.79
CA PRO A 26 -14.21 1.59 -3.04
C PRO A 26 -15.00 2.91 -3.11
N PRO A 27 -14.34 4.06 -3.33
CA PRO A 27 -15.04 5.35 -3.48
C PRO A 27 -15.71 5.45 -4.84
N ALA A 28 -16.88 6.09 -4.89
CA ALA A 28 -17.70 6.20 -6.10
C ALA A 28 -17.27 7.34 -7.04
N ASN A 29 -16.69 8.42 -6.52
CA ASN A 29 -16.45 9.64 -7.26
C ASN A 29 -15.08 9.64 -7.96
N ALA A 30 -15.06 9.99 -9.27
CA ALA A 30 -13.84 10.23 -10.03
C ALA A 30 -13.52 11.73 -10.08
N ILE A 31 -12.24 12.09 -9.89
CA ILE A 31 -11.74 13.46 -10.09
C ILE A 31 -10.44 13.32 -10.89
N ALA A 32 -10.35 13.97 -12.07
CA ALA A 32 -9.12 14.00 -12.87
C ALA A 32 -8.50 15.39 -12.77
N GLY A 33 -7.20 15.46 -12.50
CA GLY A 33 -6.42 16.69 -12.49
C GLY A 33 -5.58 16.89 -13.77
N PRO A 34 -5.13 18.11 -14.09
CA PRO A 34 -4.26 18.39 -15.22
C PRO A 34 -2.88 17.74 -15.04
N GLY A 35 -2.26 17.29 -16.14
CA GLY A 35 -0.91 16.69 -16.14
C GLY A 35 -0.85 15.22 -15.71
N VAL A 36 -1.99 14.58 -15.52
CA VAL A 36 -2.13 13.19 -15.15
C VAL A 36 -2.46 12.34 -16.39
N GLN A 37 -1.72 11.25 -16.59
CA GLN A 37 -1.98 10.30 -17.67
C GLN A 37 -2.63 9.05 -17.10
N ARG A 38 -3.70 8.61 -17.75
CA ARG A 38 -4.36 7.34 -17.44
C ARG A 38 -3.80 6.24 -18.33
N ARG A 39 -3.43 5.12 -17.73
CA ARG A 39 -3.00 3.88 -18.42
C ARG A 39 -3.88 2.71 -18.00
N THR A 40 -3.91 1.71 -18.83
CA THR A 40 -4.66 0.48 -18.61
C THR A 40 -3.74 -0.70 -18.86
N LEU A 41 -3.62 -1.58 -17.87
CA LEU A 41 -2.84 -2.81 -17.96
C LEU A 41 -3.81 -4.00 -18.05
N ALA A 42 -3.53 -4.94 -18.94
CA ALA A 42 -4.26 -6.21 -19.01
C ALA A 42 -3.54 -7.25 -18.13
N HIS A 43 -4.28 -7.91 -17.23
CA HIS A 43 -3.76 -8.99 -16.38
C HIS A 43 -4.85 -10.01 -16.11
N ASP A 44 -4.63 -11.28 -16.46
CA ASP A 44 -5.56 -12.41 -16.28
C ASP A 44 -7.00 -12.11 -16.72
N GLY A 45 -7.15 -11.55 -17.93
CA GLY A 45 -8.46 -11.19 -18.49
C GLY A 45 -9.14 -10.00 -17.81
N LYS A 46 -8.47 -9.33 -16.89
CA LYS A 46 -8.91 -8.14 -16.16
C LYS A 46 -8.11 -6.92 -16.59
N THR A 47 -8.68 -5.76 -16.32
CA THR A 47 -8.07 -4.46 -16.57
C THR A 47 -7.66 -3.83 -15.25
N ILE A 48 -6.41 -3.40 -15.15
CA ILE A 48 -5.90 -2.61 -14.02
C ILE A 48 -5.71 -1.18 -14.51
N GLU A 49 -6.38 -0.23 -13.87
CA GLU A 49 -6.24 1.19 -14.15
C GLU A 49 -5.08 1.77 -13.33
N VAL A 50 -4.22 2.51 -14.01
CA VAL A 50 -3.06 3.15 -13.41
C VAL A 50 -3.04 4.61 -13.85
N PHE A 51 -2.77 5.52 -12.92
CA PHE A 51 -2.52 6.92 -13.21
C PHE A 51 -1.04 7.23 -13.04
N THR A 52 -0.50 8.03 -13.97
CA THR A 52 0.93 8.38 -13.96
C THR A 52 1.12 9.89 -14.01
N ALA A 53 2.11 10.38 -13.28
CA ALA A 53 2.54 11.77 -13.33
C ALA A 53 4.06 11.86 -13.07
N ARG A 54 4.68 12.90 -13.62
CA ARG A 54 6.10 13.19 -13.41
C ARG A 54 6.28 14.26 -12.33
N SER A 55 7.30 14.08 -11.51
CA SER A 55 7.78 15.09 -10.59
C SER A 55 8.22 16.35 -11.36
N PRO A 56 8.32 17.51 -10.70
CA PRO A 56 8.89 18.72 -11.31
C PRO A 56 10.25 18.46 -11.97
N GLY A 57 11.16 17.76 -11.30
CA GLY A 57 12.49 17.41 -11.84
C GLY A 57 12.48 16.49 -13.06
N ALA A 58 11.41 15.69 -13.26
CA ALA A 58 11.30 14.78 -14.41
C ALA A 58 10.61 15.39 -15.65
N LYS A 59 10.04 16.60 -15.56
CA LYS A 59 9.24 17.18 -16.65
C LYS A 59 10.02 17.37 -17.94
N ASN A 60 11.25 17.85 -17.84
CA ASN A 60 12.08 18.22 -19.01
C ASN A 60 13.10 17.13 -19.38
N ALA A 61 13.68 16.45 -18.37
CA ALA A 61 14.79 15.50 -18.58
C ALA A 61 14.32 14.02 -18.67
N GLY A 62 13.05 13.77 -18.43
CA GLY A 62 12.53 12.39 -18.29
C GLY A 62 12.90 11.77 -16.94
N PRO A 63 12.27 10.63 -16.59
CA PRO A 63 12.48 9.99 -15.28
C PRO A 63 13.81 9.23 -15.23
N ARG A 64 14.58 9.44 -14.17
CA ARG A 64 15.75 8.63 -13.80
C ARG A 64 15.37 7.49 -12.84
N ALA A 65 14.23 7.60 -12.18
CA ALA A 65 13.67 6.59 -11.31
C ALA A 65 12.14 6.54 -11.42
N PHE A 66 11.55 5.51 -10.87
CA PHE A 66 10.10 5.30 -10.84
C PHE A 66 9.61 5.06 -9.43
N MET A 67 8.36 5.41 -9.18
CA MET A 67 7.63 5.13 -7.95
C MET A 67 6.35 4.38 -8.28
N LEU A 68 6.10 3.27 -7.61
CA LEU A 68 4.81 2.59 -7.61
C LEU A 68 4.13 2.83 -6.27
N GLU A 69 3.06 3.61 -6.27
CA GLU A 69 2.29 3.96 -5.09
C GLU A 69 0.98 3.16 -5.05
N PHE A 70 0.68 2.63 -3.87
CA PHE A 70 -0.56 1.93 -3.56
C PHE A 70 -1.45 2.81 -2.68
N THR A 71 -2.70 3.03 -3.12
CA THR A 71 -3.64 3.90 -2.42
C THR A 71 -4.07 3.33 -1.07
N GLY A 72 -4.42 4.22 -0.14
CA GLY A 72 -5.15 3.85 1.06
C GLY A 72 -6.56 3.33 0.74
N ASN A 73 -7.26 2.83 1.76
CA ASN A 73 -8.66 2.51 1.62
C ASN A 73 -9.48 3.78 1.35
N MET A 74 -10.59 3.68 0.63
CA MET A 74 -11.44 4.82 0.26
C MET A 74 -10.76 5.89 -0.61
N THR A 75 -9.58 5.59 -1.20
CA THR A 75 -8.84 6.51 -2.05
C THR A 75 -8.67 5.92 -3.44
N ARG A 76 -8.78 6.76 -4.47
CA ARG A 76 -8.51 6.41 -5.86
C ARG A 76 -7.22 7.06 -6.33
N ALA A 77 -6.57 6.41 -7.30
CA ALA A 77 -5.28 6.85 -7.85
C ALA A 77 -5.32 8.29 -8.38
N GLU A 78 -6.39 8.66 -9.09
CA GLU A 78 -6.55 10.00 -9.66
C GLU A 78 -6.67 11.12 -8.63
N HIS A 79 -7.04 10.80 -7.37
CA HIS A 79 -7.15 11.78 -6.30
C HIS A 79 -5.78 12.19 -5.76
N ILE A 80 -4.79 11.28 -5.77
CA ILE A 80 -3.51 11.49 -5.09
C ILE A 80 -2.32 11.62 -6.02
N ILE A 81 -2.41 11.16 -7.27
CA ILE A 81 -1.26 11.07 -8.18
C ILE A 81 -0.47 12.37 -8.33
N ALA A 82 -1.15 13.51 -8.47
CA ALA A 82 -0.48 14.80 -8.62
C ALA A 82 0.30 15.17 -7.35
N TYR A 83 -0.30 14.94 -6.18
CA TYR A 83 0.34 15.19 -4.88
C TYR A 83 1.54 14.28 -4.65
N VAL A 84 1.38 12.96 -4.84
CA VAL A 84 2.49 12.03 -4.57
C VAL A 84 3.64 12.20 -5.55
N ALA A 85 3.37 12.58 -6.81
CA ALA A 85 4.40 12.93 -7.79
C ALA A 85 5.15 14.21 -7.41
N SER A 86 4.45 15.23 -6.88
CA SER A 86 5.08 16.49 -6.48
C SER A 86 6.02 16.35 -5.28
N ARG A 87 5.83 15.32 -4.44
CA ARG A 87 6.70 15.07 -3.26
C ARG A 87 8.15 14.77 -3.63
N TRP A 88 8.43 14.35 -4.86
CA TRP A 88 9.78 14.08 -5.35
C TRP A 88 10.53 15.35 -5.77
N GLU A 89 9.85 16.50 -5.82
CA GLU A 89 10.42 17.81 -6.11
C GLU A 89 11.45 17.78 -7.27
N GLU A 90 12.72 18.02 -7.00
CA GLU A 90 13.80 18.07 -7.99
C GLU A 90 14.26 16.67 -8.45
N HIS A 91 13.95 15.61 -7.74
CA HIS A 91 14.29 14.25 -8.17
C HIS A 91 13.47 13.85 -9.40
N PRO A 92 14.11 13.42 -10.51
CA PRO A 92 13.42 13.08 -11.74
C PRO A 92 12.73 11.71 -11.65
N VAL A 93 11.54 11.68 -11.04
CA VAL A 93 10.75 10.47 -10.79
C VAL A 93 9.44 10.51 -11.57
N GLU A 94 9.07 9.39 -12.20
CA GLU A 94 7.72 9.16 -12.71
C GLU A 94 6.97 8.27 -11.72
N THR A 95 5.87 8.78 -11.18
CA THR A 95 5.03 8.08 -10.22
C THR A 95 3.88 7.39 -10.92
N TRP A 96 3.63 6.15 -10.54
CA TRP A 96 2.52 5.31 -10.95
C TRP A 96 1.65 5.02 -9.74
N VAL A 97 0.36 5.29 -9.81
CA VAL A 97 -0.61 4.99 -8.76
C VAL A 97 -1.67 4.05 -9.33
N ILE A 98 -1.90 2.95 -8.65
CA ILE A 98 -2.84 1.91 -9.10
C ILE A 98 -4.21 2.09 -8.44
N ASN A 99 -5.28 1.92 -9.21
CA ASN A 99 -6.60 1.58 -8.69
C ASN A 99 -6.69 0.06 -8.55
N TYR A 100 -7.00 -0.43 -7.35
CA TYR A 100 -7.19 -1.87 -7.12
C TYR A 100 -8.34 -2.44 -7.95
N PRO A 101 -8.37 -3.74 -8.23
CA PRO A 101 -9.55 -4.38 -8.81
C PRO A 101 -10.81 -4.03 -8.03
N GLY A 102 -11.84 -3.55 -8.75
CA GLY A 102 -13.08 -3.02 -8.15
C GLY A 102 -13.01 -1.56 -7.68
N TYR A 103 -11.87 -0.87 -7.86
CA TYR A 103 -11.72 0.57 -7.64
C TYR A 103 -11.59 1.29 -8.98
N GLY A 104 -12.18 2.47 -9.08
CA GLY A 104 -12.07 3.29 -10.28
C GLY A 104 -12.49 2.55 -11.54
N GLY A 105 -11.65 2.62 -12.57
CA GLY A 105 -11.84 1.90 -13.83
C GLY A 105 -11.21 0.52 -13.88
N SER A 106 -10.67 0.01 -12.78
CA SER A 106 -10.14 -1.36 -12.70
C SER A 106 -11.26 -2.38 -12.65
N SER A 107 -11.20 -3.38 -13.55
CA SER A 107 -12.21 -4.44 -13.61
C SER A 107 -12.03 -5.49 -12.51
N GLY A 108 -13.09 -6.24 -12.24
CA GLY A 108 -13.14 -7.28 -11.21
C GLY A 108 -13.78 -6.79 -9.91
N GLY A 109 -13.89 -7.67 -8.92
CA GLY A 109 -14.45 -7.35 -7.62
C GLY A 109 -13.41 -6.78 -6.66
N ALA A 110 -13.84 -5.85 -5.79
CA ALA A 110 -13.03 -5.38 -4.67
C ALA A 110 -12.89 -6.50 -3.64
N THR A 111 -11.83 -7.29 -3.77
CA THR A 111 -11.50 -8.37 -2.85
C THR A 111 -10.02 -8.30 -2.46
N LEU A 112 -9.71 -8.66 -1.22
CA LEU A 112 -8.34 -8.73 -0.73
C LEU A 112 -7.48 -9.69 -1.58
N ARG A 113 -8.07 -10.76 -2.11
CA ARG A 113 -7.38 -11.74 -2.95
C ARG A 113 -6.94 -11.19 -4.30
N ASN A 114 -7.62 -10.17 -4.81
CA ASN A 114 -7.28 -9.55 -6.10
C ASN A 114 -6.14 -8.53 -5.99
N ILE A 115 -5.80 -8.04 -4.79
CA ILE A 115 -4.76 -7.01 -4.58
C ILE A 115 -3.35 -7.55 -4.88
N PRO A 116 -2.88 -8.67 -4.31
CA PRO A 116 -1.52 -9.15 -4.53
C PRO A 116 -1.16 -9.40 -6.01
N PRO A 117 -1.97 -10.13 -6.80
CA PRO A 117 -1.63 -10.35 -8.21
C PRO A 117 -1.64 -9.05 -9.02
N ALA A 118 -2.58 -8.13 -8.76
CA ALA A 118 -2.60 -6.83 -9.42
C ALA A 118 -1.36 -5.98 -9.06
N ALA A 119 -0.92 -6.00 -7.82
CA ALA A 119 0.27 -5.27 -7.38
C ALA A 119 1.54 -5.79 -8.07
N LEU A 120 1.74 -7.11 -8.14
CA LEU A 120 2.88 -7.70 -8.84
C LEU A 120 2.83 -7.44 -10.34
N ALA A 121 1.67 -7.61 -10.98
CA ALA A 121 1.52 -7.36 -12.41
C ALA A 121 1.84 -5.90 -12.78
N THR A 122 1.41 -4.95 -11.95
CA THR A 122 1.72 -3.53 -12.16
C THR A 122 3.21 -3.26 -11.97
N TYR A 123 3.84 -3.85 -10.95
CA TYR A 123 5.28 -3.74 -10.76
C TYR A 123 6.05 -4.35 -11.94
N ASP A 124 5.68 -5.52 -12.41
CA ASP A 124 6.37 -6.24 -13.50
C ASP A 124 6.28 -5.44 -14.82
N GLU A 125 5.12 -4.84 -15.11
CA GLU A 125 4.99 -3.93 -16.26
C GLU A 125 5.83 -2.65 -16.08
N LEU A 126 5.83 -2.06 -14.89
CA LEU A 126 6.66 -0.90 -14.59
C LEU A 126 8.15 -1.24 -14.73
N ARG A 127 8.60 -2.41 -14.27
CA ARG A 127 9.98 -2.89 -14.43
C ARG A 127 10.37 -3.03 -15.90
N ARG A 128 9.47 -3.58 -16.72
CA ARG A 128 9.68 -3.69 -18.16
C ARG A 128 9.92 -2.31 -18.82
N LEU A 129 9.18 -1.29 -18.39
CA LEU A 129 9.32 0.09 -18.90
C LEU A 129 10.52 0.83 -18.28
N ALA A 130 10.80 0.59 -17.02
CA ALA A 130 11.88 1.22 -16.30
C ALA A 130 13.28 0.71 -16.79
N GLY A 131 13.37 -0.52 -17.28
CA GLY A 131 14.67 -1.16 -17.54
C GLY A 131 15.46 -1.29 -16.25
N GLU A 132 16.70 -0.84 -16.23
CA GLU A 132 17.58 -0.90 -15.05
C GLU A 132 17.36 0.26 -14.05
N ARG A 133 16.53 1.25 -14.41
CA ARG A 133 16.28 2.42 -13.53
C ARG A 133 15.64 2.00 -12.21
N PRO A 134 15.99 2.66 -11.09
CA PRO A 134 15.45 2.36 -9.78
C PRO A 134 13.91 2.45 -9.73
N ILE A 135 13.29 1.49 -9.03
CA ILE A 135 11.85 1.52 -8.71
C ILE A 135 11.69 1.55 -7.20
N PHE A 136 11.06 2.60 -6.70
CA PHE A 136 10.59 2.69 -5.33
C PHE A 136 9.16 2.18 -5.24
N VAL A 137 8.77 1.66 -4.08
CA VAL A 137 7.37 1.32 -3.80
C VAL A 137 6.88 2.06 -2.57
N ALA A 138 5.64 2.51 -2.61
CA ALA A 138 5.08 3.24 -1.49
C ALA A 138 3.61 2.91 -1.25
N GLY A 139 3.13 3.28 -0.06
CA GLY A 139 1.73 3.17 0.26
C GLY A 139 1.38 3.68 1.64
N GLN A 140 0.14 4.16 1.78
CA GLN A 140 -0.42 4.64 3.03
C GLN A 140 -1.51 3.69 3.52
N SER A 141 -1.57 3.43 4.83
CA SER A 141 -2.62 2.60 5.43
C SER A 141 -2.73 1.26 4.71
N LEU A 142 -3.90 0.92 4.14
CA LEU A 142 -4.07 -0.29 3.33
C LEU A 142 -3.01 -0.41 2.24
N GLY A 143 -2.61 0.68 1.60
CA GLY A 143 -1.61 0.69 0.52
C GLY A 143 -0.23 0.23 0.94
N SER A 144 0.15 0.38 2.21
CA SER A 144 1.43 -0.12 2.71
C SER A 144 1.54 -1.65 2.67
N VAL A 145 0.40 -2.34 2.64
CA VAL A 145 0.34 -3.81 2.63
C VAL A 145 0.83 -4.40 1.30
N PRO A 146 0.24 -4.04 0.13
CA PRO A 146 0.76 -4.47 -1.16
C PRO A 146 2.16 -3.88 -1.46
N ALA A 147 2.50 -2.68 -0.96
CA ALA A 147 3.86 -2.14 -1.08
C ALA A 147 4.89 -3.08 -0.43
N LEU A 148 4.64 -3.52 0.80
CA LEU A 148 5.48 -4.51 1.49
C LEU A 148 5.49 -5.87 0.79
N TYR A 149 4.35 -6.31 0.24
CA TYR A 149 4.28 -7.55 -0.52
C TYR A 149 5.14 -7.50 -1.79
N VAL A 150 5.10 -6.40 -2.54
CA VAL A 150 5.99 -6.20 -3.70
C VAL A 150 7.44 -6.19 -3.26
N ALA A 151 7.80 -5.42 -2.22
CA ALA A 151 9.16 -5.32 -1.71
C ALA A 151 9.72 -6.66 -1.20
N ALA A 152 8.85 -7.56 -0.71
CA ALA A 152 9.23 -8.90 -0.27
C ALA A 152 9.41 -9.91 -1.42
N ASN A 153 8.94 -9.60 -2.65
CA ASN A 153 8.89 -10.54 -3.77
C ASN A 153 9.53 -10.02 -5.05
N ARG A 154 9.92 -8.75 -5.08
CA ARG A 154 10.56 -8.10 -6.25
C ARG A 154 11.71 -7.21 -5.81
N PRO A 155 12.74 -7.02 -6.64
CA PRO A 155 13.80 -6.07 -6.37
C PRO A 155 13.26 -4.64 -6.45
N VAL A 156 13.33 -3.91 -5.34
CA VAL A 156 12.96 -2.50 -5.24
C VAL A 156 14.14 -1.69 -4.72
N ALA A 157 14.24 -0.44 -5.14
CA ALA A 157 15.31 0.48 -4.73
C ALA A 157 15.07 1.07 -3.34
N GLY A 158 13.81 1.13 -2.91
CA GLY A 158 13.43 1.60 -1.58
C GLY A 158 11.93 1.49 -1.34
N VAL A 159 11.53 1.61 -0.09
CA VAL A 159 10.15 1.47 0.39
C VAL A 159 9.76 2.71 1.21
N ILE A 160 8.59 3.30 0.94
CA ILE A 160 8.04 4.39 1.73
C ILE A 160 6.64 3.99 2.19
N ILE A 161 6.46 3.76 3.48
CA ILE A 161 5.15 3.37 4.02
C ILE A 161 4.72 4.27 5.15
N GLN A 162 3.43 4.61 5.17
CA GLN A 162 2.82 5.45 6.19
C GLN A 162 1.66 4.71 6.86
N ASN A 163 1.63 4.75 8.18
CA ASN A 163 0.60 4.13 9.02
C ASN A 163 0.35 2.65 8.66
N PRO A 164 1.39 1.79 8.56
CA PRO A 164 1.26 0.43 8.08
C PRO A 164 0.47 -0.44 9.05
N PRO A 165 -0.68 -1.04 8.63
CA PRO A 165 -1.45 -1.93 9.50
C PRO A 165 -0.82 -3.33 9.56
N ALA A 166 -0.76 -3.92 10.75
CA ALA A 166 -0.63 -5.35 10.91
C ALA A 166 -2.04 -5.97 10.78
N ILE A 167 -2.57 -6.06 9.56
CA ILE A 167 -4.00 -6.32 9.30
C ILE A 167 -4.53 -7.53 10.06
N ARG A 168 -3.84 -8.66 10.01
CA ARG A 168 -4.29 -9.90 10.68
C ARG A 168 -4.39 -9.73 12.19
N ASP A 169 -3.37 -9.11 12.79
CA ASP A 169 -3.35 -8.85 14.23
C ASP A 169 -4.41 -7.81 14.62
N GLN A 170 -4.60 -6.79 13.80
CA GLN A 170 -5.58 -5.75 14.04
C GLN A 170 -7.00 -6.30 14.01
N VAL A 171 -7.36 -7.11 12.99
CA VAL A 171 -8.66 -7.80 12.92
C VAL A 171 -8.86 -8.69 14.15
N TRP A 172 -7.83 -9.43 14.53
CA TRP A 172 -7.90 -10.29 15.71
C TRP A 172 -8.15 -9.50 16.99
N HIS A 173 -7.45 -8.39 17.19
CA HIS A 173 -7.58 -7.56 18.40
C HIS A 173 -8.87 -6.72 18.45
N GLN A 174 -9.31 -6.18 17.32
CA GLN A 174 -10.50 -5.31 17.30
C GLN A 174 -11.81 -6.08 17.43
N HIS A 175 -11.86 -7.33 16.95
CA HIS A 175 -13.09 -8.10 16.89
C HIS A 175 -13.07 -9.35 17.79
N GLY A 176 -11.91 -9.76 18.30
CA GLY A 176 -11.77 -11.01 19.04
C GLY A 176 -12.44 -11.03 20.40
N TRP A 177 -12.34 -9.96 21.17
CA TRP A 177 -12.82 -9.96 22.56
C TRP A 177 -14.35 -9.85 22.70
N TRP A 178 -15.05 -9.22 21.70
CA TRP A 178 -16.50 -9.06 21.69
C TRP A 178 -17.28 -10.37 21.50
N ASN A 179 -16.71 -11.29 20.78
CA ASN A 179 -17.38 -12.53 20.36
C ASN A 179 -16.58 -13.78 20.71
N LEU A 180 -15.79 -13.70 21.79
CA LEU A 180 -14.98 -14.83 22.27
C LEU A 180 -14.12 -15.48 21.16
N TRP A 181 -13.63 -14.68 20.22
CA TRP A 181 -12.80 -15.10 19.09
C TRP A 181 -13.52 -15.93 18.01
N LEU A 182 -14.80 -16.25 18.21
CA LEU A 182 -15.57 -17.11 17.30
C LEU A 182 -15.78 -16.51 15.90
N LEU A 183 -15.90 -15.19 15.80
CA LEU A 183 -16.08 -14.49 14.50
C LEU A 183 -14.80 -13.83 14.00
N ALA A 184 -13.94 -13.37 14.89
CA ALA A 184 -12.70 -12.71 14.49
C ALA A 184 -11.70 -13.65 13.81
N ALA A 185 -11.58 -14.88 14.29
CA ALA A 185 -10.69 -15.88 13.71
C ALA A 185 -11.04 -16.21 12.25
N PRO A 186 -12.31 -16.52 11.88
CA PRO A 186 -12.69 -16.72 10.49
C PRO A 186 -12.44 -15.50 9.58
N VAL A 187 -12.66 -14.27 10.09
CA VAL A 187 -12.41 -13.03 9.31
C VAL A 187 -10.90 -12.81 9.12
N ALA A 188 -10.11 -12.93 10.19
CA ALA A 188 -8.65 -12.81 10.08
C ALA A 188 -8.04 -13.88 9.15
N TRP A 189 -8.63 -15.06 9.12
CA TRP A 189 -8.20 -16.16 8.24
C TRP A 189 -8.54 -15.94 6.76
N GLN A 190 -9.53 -15.09 6.45
CA GLN A 190 -9.86 -14.70 5.09
C GLN A 190 -8.86 -13.68 4.51
N VAL A 191 -8.07 -13.00 5.34
CA VAL A 191 -6.99 -12.13 4.85
C VAL A 191 -5.91 -13.01 4.21
N PRO A 192 -5.64 -12.85 2.91
CA PRO A 192 -4.62 -13.63 2.21
C PRO A 192 -3.26 -13.55 2.91
N ARG A 193 -2.49 -14.63 2.85
CA ARG A 193 -1.13 -14.67 3.45
C ARG A 193 -0.19 -13.66 2.77
N GLU A 194 -0.41 -13.40 1.52
CA GLU A 194 0.30 -12.40 0.71
C GLU A 194 0.16 -10.99 1.29
N LEU A 195 -0.93 -10.72 2.01
CA LEU A 195 -1.20 -9.43 2.66
C LEU A 195 -0.82 -9.42 4.16
N ASP A 196 -0.01 -10.36 4.62
CA ASP A 196 0.56 -10.32 5.96
C ASP A 196 1.72 -9.32 6.00
N SER A 197 1.44 -8.10 6.47
CA SER A 197 2.41 -7.00 6.51
C SER A 197 3.65 -7.32 7.34
N VAL A 198 3.46 -8.02 8.47
CA VAL A 198 4.57 -8.40 9.37
C VAL A 198 5.47 -9.45 8.71
N ALA A 199 4.86 -10.45 8.07
CA ALA A 199 5.63 -11.48 7.36
C ALA A 199 6.38 -10.91 6.15
N ASN A 200 5.76 -9.99 5.40
CA ASN A 200 6.40 -9.31 4.27
C ASN A 200 7.51 -8.37 4.73
N ALA A 201 7.31 -7.60 5.80
CA ALA A 201 8.33 -6.72 6.38
C ALA A 201 9.61 -7.49 6.78
N LYS A 202 9.48 -8.70 7.33
CA LYS A 202 10.62 -9.58 7.65
C LYS A 202 11.42 -10.05 6.43
N ARG A 203 10.85 -9.98 5.24
CA ARG A 203 11.46 -10.41 3.98
C ARG A 203 11.92 -9.24 3.11
N ALA A 204 11.40 -8.04 3.35
CA ALA A 204 11.75 -6.83 2.62
C ALA A 204 13.12 -6.32 3.10
N ALA A 205 14.11 -6.36 2.20
CA ALA A 205 15.51 -6.00 2.52
C ALA A 205 15.93 -4.62 1.99
N ALA A 206 15.15 -4.00 1.11
CA ALA A 206 15.46 -2.68 0.56
C ALA A 206 15.45 -1.60 1.65
N PRO A 207 16.18 -0.49 1.51
CA PRO A 207 16.09 0.63 2.43
C PRO A 207 14.66 1.17 2.55
N ALA A 208 14.23 1.60 3.74
CA ALA A 208 12.86 2.04 3.95
C ALA A 208 12.73 3.34 4.75
N VAL A 209 11.68 4.09 4.44
CA VAL A 209 11.14 5.18 5.25
C VAL A 209 9.77 4.76 5.77
N ILE A 210 9.62 4.76 7.09
CA ILE A 210 8.39 4.31 7.75
C ILE A 210 7.84 5.45 8.61
N LEU A 211 6.65 5.96 8.25
CA LEU A 211 5.98 7.00 9.00
C LEU A 211 4.93 6.37 9.94
N ILE A 212 4.94 6.81 11.19
CA ILE A 212 4.04 6.32 12.26
C ILE A 212 3.29 7.50 12.85
N ALA A 213 1.96 7.46 12.85
CA ALA A 213 1.12 8.42 13.55
C ALA A 213 0.86 7.94 14.99
N ASP A 214 1.27 8.71 15.99
CA ASP A 214 1.29 8.26 17.39
C ASP A 214 -0.08 8.29 18.08
N ARG A 215 -1.08 8.99 17.53
CA ARG A 215 -2.45 9.04 18.01
C ARG A 215 -3.47 8.47 17.02
N ASP A 216 -3.01 7.63 16.12
CA ASP A 216 -3.86 6.95 15.15
C ASP A 216 -4.85 5.99 15.83
N ARG A 217 -6.15 6.22 15.60
CA ARG A 217 -7.23 5.38 16.13
C ARG A 217 -7.73 4.36 15.12
N VAL A 218 -7.41 4.52 13.83
CA VAL A 218 -7.79 3.59 12.75
C VAL A 218 -6.79 2.44 12.69
N VAL A 219 -5.49 2.77 12.65
CA VAL A 219 -4.39 1.83 12.76
C VAL A 219 -3.59 2.16 14.02
N PRO A 220 -3.97 1.64 15.18
CA PRO A 220 -3.28 1.96 16.43
C PRO A 220 -1.76 1.84 16.35
N PRO A 221 -0.98 2.77 16.95
CA PRO A 221 0.48 2.86 16.80
C PRO A 221 1.21 1.56 17.13
N ARG A 222 0.68 0.74 18.04
CA ARG A 222 1.25 -0.58 18.37
C ARG A 222 1.33 -1.52 17.16
N PHE A 223 0.38 -1.45 16.24
CA PHE A 223 0.38 -2.28 15.03
C PHE A 223 1.32 -1.70 13.97
N GLN A 224 1.38 -0.37 13.84
CA GLN A 224 2.33 0.30 12.97
C GLN A 224 3.78 0.00 13.41
N ARG A 225 4.08 0.11 14.72
CA ARG A 225 5.39 -0.25 15.29
C ARG A 225 5.72 -1.72 15.06
N LYS A 226 4.75 -2.63 15.22
CA LYS A 226 4.96 -4.07 14.97
C LYS A 226 5.46 -4.33 13.55
N VAL A 227 4.93 -3.63 12.55
CA VAL A 227 5.41 -3.73 11.16
C VAL A 227 6.79 -3.09 11.00
N ALA A 228 7.01 -1.90 11.57
CA ALA A 228 8.29 -1.21 11.52
C ALA A 228 9.41 -2.01 12.19
N ASP A 229 9.16 -2.59 13.36
CA ASP A 229 10.13 -3.41 14.09
C ASP A 229 10.48 -4.69 13.35
N ALA A 230 9.50 -5.28 12.64
CA ALA A 230 9.68 -6.48 11.86
C ALA A 230 10.47 -6.26 10.55
N TYR A 231 10.57 -5.01 10.06
CA TYR A 231 11.22 -4.71 8.78
C TYR A 231 12.71 -5.07 8.81
N ALA A 232 13.15 -5.92 7.87
CA ALA A 232 14.50 -6.50 7.87
C ALA A 232 15.56 -5.56 7.31
N GLY A 233 15.21 -4.71 6.32
CA GLY A 233 16.14 -3.77 5.71
C GLY A 233 16.52 -2.60 6.62
N GLU A 234 17.50 -1.82 6.19
CA GLU A 234 17.82 -0.53 6.83
C GLU A 234 16.60 0.38 6.75
N LYS A 235 16.30 1.10 7.84
CA LYS A 235 15.09 1.92 7.89
C LYS A 235 15.28 3.22 8.66
N ARG A 236 14.62 4.28 8.19
CA ARG A 236 14.40 5.52 8.90
C ARG A 236 12.94 5.56 9.36
N VAL A 237 12.70 5.65 10.66
CA VAL A 237 11.36 5.73 11.24
C VAL A 237 11.07 7.17 11.63
N ILE A 238 10.00 7.74 11.10
CA ILE A 238 9.52 9.09 11.39
C ILE A 238 8.23 8.97 12.20
N VAL A 239 8.30 9.34 13.48
CA VAL A 239 7.11 9.40 14.33
C VAL A 239 6.50 10.79 14.22
N GLN A 240 5.23 10.84 13.85
CA GLN A 240 4.43 12.06 13.76
C GLN A 240 3.72 12.26 15.10
N GLU A 241 4.28 13.12 15.94
CA GLU A 241 3.76 13.37 17.27
C GLU A 241 2.40 14.10 17.22
N GLY A 242 1.42 13.60 17.99
CA GLY A 242 0.07 14.13 18.01
C GLY A 242 -0.80 13.80 16.80
N ALA A 243 -0.23 13.12 15.77
CA ALA A 243 -0.93 12.84 14.53
C ALA A 243 -1.91 11.67 14.64
N GLY A 244 -3.11 11.86 14.08
CA GLY A 244 -4.09 10.79 13.80
C GLY A 244 -3.90 10.19 12.42
N HIS A 245 -4.83 9.30 12.02
CA HIS A 245 -4.76 8.56 10.76
C HIS A 245 -4.73 9.46 9.51
N GLU A 246 -5.58 10.47 9.50
CA GLU A 246 -5.76 11.41 8.38
C GLU A 246 -4.97 12.73 8.56
N SER A 247 -4.10 12.80 9.59
CA SER A 247 -3.33 14.02 9.82
C SER A 247 -2.33 14.25 8.71
N HIS A 248 -2.30 15.49 8.20
CA HIS A 248 -1.23 15.94 7.32
C HIS A 248 0.06 16.10 8.11
N LEU A 249 1.18 15.95 7.42
CA LEU A 249 2.49 16.29 7.99
C LEU A 249 2.53 17.79 8.26
N ASP A 250 3.08 18.17 9.39
CA ASP A 250 3.50 19.55 9.63
C ASP A 250 4.81 19.87 8.86
N ASP A 251 5.26 21.11 8.91
CA ASP A 251 6.46 21.54 8.19
C ASP A 251 7.71 20.73 8.61
N ALA A 252 7.84 20.42 9.89
CA ALA A 252 8.94 19.60 10.40
C ALA A 252 8.86 18.15 9.91
N GLY A 253 7.66 17.58 9.86
CA GLY A 253 7.40 16.25 9.29
C GLY A 253 7.70 16.21 7.79
N HIS A 254 7.30 17.24 7.04
CA HIS A 254 7.65 17.38 5.63
C HIS A 254 9.16 17.48 5.40
N ALA A 255 9.88 18.25 6.22
CA ALA A 255 11.34 18.35 6.14
C ALA A 255 12.03 17.00 6.40
N LYS A 256 11.63 16.29 7.46
CA LYS A 256 12.15 14.94 7.78
C LYS A 256 11.86 13.95 6.66
N LEU A 257 10.67 14.02 6.05
CA LEU A 257 10.32 13.13 4.96
C LEU A 257 11.15 13.43 3.70
N ARG A 258 11.35 14.70 3.34
CA ARG A 258 12.24 15.07 2.23
C ARG A 258 13.65 14.55 2.44
N ASP A 259 14.29 14.83 3.58
CA ASP A 259 15.62 14.29 3.91
C ASP A 259 15.68 12.75 3.79
N ALA A 260 14.63 12.06 4.20
CA ALA A 260 14.58 10.61 4.10
C ALA A 260 14.36 10.13 2.65
N MET A 261 13.62 10.88 1.82
CA MET A 261 13.45 10.57 0.39
C MET A 261 14.73 10.87 -0.39
N ASP A 262 15.45 11.96 -0.08
CA ASP A 262 16.77 12.27 -0.63
C ASP A 262 17.75 11.13 -0.34
N TRP A 263 17.79 10.70 0.91
CA TRP A 263 18.60 9.54 1.31
C TRP A 263 18.28 8.26 0.52
N LEU A 264 17.00 7.96 0.27
CA LEU A 264 16.61 6.80 -0.56
C LEU A 264 17.07 6.96 -2.02
N PHE A 265 16.84 8.16 -2.59
CA PHE A 265 17.15 8.44 -3.98
C PHE A 265 18.65 8.39 -4.24
N ASP A 266 19.46 9.00 -3.37
CA ASP A 266 20.92 9.02 -3.49
C ASP A 266 21.49 7.60 -3.42
N ARG A 267 21.04 6.78 -2.50
CA ARG A 267 21.46 5.36 -2.40
C ARG A 267 21.12 4.55 -3.64
N ALA A 268 19.95 4.80 -4.23
CA ALA A 268 19.49 4.08 -5.40
C ALA A 268 20.25 4.49 -6.70
N THR A 269 20.81 5.71 -6.71
CA THR A 269 21.45 6.30 -7.91
C THR A 269 22.97 6.41 -7.81
N ALA A 270 23.57 6.15 -6.64
CA ALA A 270 25.02 6.22 -6.40
C ALA A 270 25.84 5.12 -7.09
N GLY A 271 25.21 4.09 -7.67
CA GLY A 271 25.86 2.94 -8.32
C GLY A 271 25.69 2.91 -9.85
N GLY A 272 25.19 3.99 -10.46
CA GLY A 272 24.91 4.07 -11.90
C GLY A 272 25.90 4.94 -12.67
#